data_d08f40b577e7314b73e77ff1cb7ad262
#
_entry.id   d08f40b577e7314b73e77ff1cb7ad262
#
_cell.length_a   1.000
_cell.length_b   1.000
_cell.length_c   1.000
_cell.angle_alpha   90.00
_cell.angle_beta   90.00
_cell.angle_gamma   90.00
#
_symmetry.space_group_name_H-M   'P 1'
#
loop_
_entity.id
_entity.type
_entity.pdbx_description
1 polymer ?
#
loop_
_entity_poly.entity_id
_entity_poly.type
_entity_poly.pdbx_seq_one_letter_code
_entity_poly.pdbx_strand_id
1 'polypeptide(L)'
;VRARAGMFLSFQTPEEIPGITLENFLRTAQNAITGKPVKVFAFRKELAQQMEALGMDPAYADRYLNVGFSGGEKKKSEILQLLMLKPKLALLDETDSGLDVDAVKTVAQGVKAYHNETNALIIITHNAKILEGLKVDYVHVLDDAHIVRTGGDELVNEIIEEGFHAVKEDEAK
;
A
#
# COMPACT_ATOMS: atom_id res chain seq x y z
N VAL A 1 -14.24 13.10 -5.57
CA VAL A 1 -13.99 14.09 -4.50
C VAL A 1 -12.83 13.60 -3.62
N ARG A 2 -12.87 12.41 -3.00
CA ARG A 2 -11.88 11.91 -2.03
C ARG A 2 -10.44 11.85 -2.60
N ALA A 3 -10.25 11.24 -3.79
CA ALA A 3 -8.95 11.16 -4.44
C ALA A 3 -8.33 12.54 -4.72
N ARG A 4 -9.15 13.53 -5.16
CA ARG A 4 -8.68 14.91 -5.34
C ARG A 4 -8.35 15.62 -4.03
N ALA A 5 -8.93 15.18 -2.91
CA ALA A 5 -8.57 15.65 -1.58
C ALA A 5 -7.26 15.04 -1.06
N GLY A 6 -6.71 14.06 -1.78
CA GLY A 6 -5.46 13.39 -1.45
C GLY A 6 -5.64 12.09 -0.67
N MET A 7 -6.80 11.43 -0.77
CA MET A 7 -7.02 10.10 -0.18
C MET A 7 -6.77 8.99 -1.20
N PHE A 8 -6.12 7.94 -0.76
CA PHE A 8 -5.90 6.70 -1.50
C PHE A 8 -6.42 5.52 -0.66
N LEU A 9 -7.04 4.56 -1.31
CA LEU A 9 -7.45 3.31 -0.70
C LEU A 9 -6.92 2.15 -1.56
N SER A 10 -6.13 1.28 -0.95
CA SER A 10 -5.79 -0.03 -1.51
C SER A 10 -6.89 -1.01 -1.13
N PHE A 11 -7.42 -1.72 -2.11
CA PHE A 11 -8.48 -2.70 -1.87
C PHE A 11 -7.89 -4.06 -1.49
N GLN A 12 -8.57 -4.80 -0.63
CA GLN A 12 -8.22 -6.18 -0.31
C GLN A 12 -8.09 -7.02 -1.59
N THR A 13 -9.02 -6.85 -2.54
CA THR A 13 -8.95 -7.46 -3.87
C THR A 13 -8.93 -6.37 -4.93
N PRO A 14 -7.77 -6.08 -5.56
CA PRO A 14 -7.67 -5.09 -6.62
C PRO A 14 -8.49 -5.45 -7.86
N GLU A 15 -9.31 -4.52 -8.32
CA GLU A 15 -10.20 -4.70 -9.46
C GLU A 15 -9.42 -4.73 -10.80
N GLU A 16 -9.93 -5.52 -11.75
CA GLU A 16 -9.45 -5.55 -13.13
C GLU A 16 -10.19 -4.53 -13.97
N ILE A 17 -9.48 -3.68 -14.68
CA ILE A 17 -10.08 -2.65 -15.54
C ILE A 17 -9.62 -2.86 -16.98
N PRO A 18 -10.38 -3.62 -17.79
CA PRO A 18 -10.07 -3.80 -19.20
C PRO A 18 -10.24 -2.49 -19.98
N GLY A 19 -9.43 -2.31 -21.01
CA GLY A 19 -9.52 -1.17 -21.92
C GLY A 19 -8.68 0.05 -21.52
N ILE A 20 -8.10 0.09 -20.33
CA ILE A 20 -7.15 1.13 -19.94
C ILE A 20 -5.83 0.52 -19.46
N THR A 21 -4.71 0.92 -20.05
CA THR A 21 -3.38 0.45 -19.63
C THR A 21 -2.99 1.07 -18.29
N LEU A 22 -2.10 0.38 -17.56
CA LEU A 22 -1.56 0.85 -16.27
C LEU A 22 -0.93 2.24 -16.41
N GLU A 23 -0.12 2.49 -17.45
CA GLU A 23 0.44 3.81 -17.74
C GLU A 23 -0.65 4.88 -17.93
N ASN A 24 -1.64 4.60 -18.79
CA ASN A 24 -2.71 5.55 -19.09
C ASN A 24 -3.60 5.83 -17.88
N PHE A 25 -3.89 4.81 -17.07
CA PHE A 25 -4.62 4.98 -15.82
C PHE A 25 -3.89 5.91 -14.87
N LEU A 26 -2.63 5.63 -14.56
CA LEU A 26 -1.81 6.44 -13.65
C LEU A 26 -1.66 7.89 -14.13
N ARG A 27 -1.38 8.09 -15.41
CA ARG A 27 -1.25 9.41 -16.00
C ARG A 27 -2.56 10.21 -15.94
N THR A 28 -3.68 9.56 -16.24
CA THR A 28 -5.00 10.19 -16.19
C THR A 28 -5.40 10.52 -14.75
N ALA A 29 -5.14 9.62 -13.81
CA ALA A 29 -5.39 9.84 -12.39
C ALA A 29 -4.55 11.02 -11.86
N GLN A 30 -3.26 11.07 -12.19
CA GLN A 30 -2.38 12.17 -11.76
C GLN A 30 -2.82 13.52 -12.34
N ASN A 31 -3.23 13.56 -13.61
CA ASN A 31 -3.82 14.77 -14.23
C ASN A 31 -5.10 15.21 -13.50
N ALA A 32 -5.96 14.24 -13.14
CA ALA A 32 -7.23 14.53 -12.45
C ALA A 32 -7.03 15.05 -11.02
N ILE A 33 -5.99 14.54 -10.32
CA ILE A 33 -5.65 14.93 -8.95
C ILE A 33 -5.00 16.32 -8.96
N THR A 34 -4.03 16.55 -9.85
CA THR A 34 -3.26 17.81 -9.89
C THR A 34 -3.99 18.95 -10.61
N GLY A 35 -5.00 18.62 -11.42
CA GLY A 35 -5.70 19.57 -12.29
C GLY A 35 -4.86 20.07 -13.48
N LYS A 36 -3.71 19.47 -13.73
CA LYS A 36 -2.76 19.87 -14.79
C LYS A 36 -2.24 18.66 -15.55
N PRO A 37 -2.02 18.77 -16.88
CA PRO A 37 -1.37 17.71 -17.63
C PRO A 37 0.07 17.46 -17.15
N VAL A 38 0.42 16.21 -16.89
CA VAL A 38 1.79 15.83 -16.57
C VAL A 38 2.66 15.82 -17.83
N LYS A 39 3.93 16.15 -17.67
CA LYS A 39 4.94 16.06 -18.74
C LYS A 39 5.23 14.58 -19.02
N VAL A 40 4.83 14.08 -20.19
CA VAL A 40 4.87 12.64 -20.54
C VAL A 40 6.24 12.03 -20.33
N PHE A 41 7.32 12.69 -20.76
CA PHE A 41 8.67 12.17 -20.62
C PHE A 41 9.08 12.01 -19.14
N ALA A 42 8.81 13.02 -18.32
CA ALA A 42 9.12 12.96 -16.87
C ALA A 42 8.30 11.88 -16.17
N PHE A 43 7.02 11.79 -16.53
CA PHE A 43 6.12 10.76 -16.00
C PHE A 43 6.60 9.34 -16.33
N ARG A 44 6.96 9.06 -17.59
CA ARG A 44 7.46 7.75 -18.00
C ARG A 44 8.78 7.38 -17.34
N LYS A 45 9.67 8.35 -17.16
CA LYS A 45 10.91 8.15 -16.42
C LYS A 45 10.64 7.77 -14.96
N GLU A 46 9.75 8.49 -14.29
CA GLU A 46 9.36 8.20 -12.91
C GLU A 46 8.67 6.83 -12.82
N LEU A 47 7.73 6.53 -13.72
CA LEU A 47 7.04 5.24 -13.79
C LEU A 47 8.04 4.07 -13.90
N ALA A 48 8.99 4.17 -14.83
CA ALA A 48 10.00 3.14 -15.02
C ALA A 48 10.87 2.93 -13.75
N GLN A 49 11.26 4.01 -13.07
CA GLN A 49 12.03 3.94 -11.82
C GLN A 49 11.24 3.26 -10.70
N GLN A 50 9.94 3.59 -10.55
CA GLN A 50 9.09 2.97 -9.53
C GLN A 50 8.80 1.50 -9.84
N MET A 51 8.61 1.15 -11.11
CA MET A 51 8.44 -0.24 -11.54
C MET A 51 9.68 -1.07 -11.26
N GLU A 52 10.88 -0.55 -11.57
CA GLU A 52 12.16 -1.19 -11.26
C GLU A 52 12.31 -1.42 -9.76
N ALA A 53 12.03 -0.42 -8.93
CA ALA A 53 12.11 -0.51 -7.46
C ALA A 53 11.17 -1.58 -6.87
N LEU A 54 10.03 -1.83 -7.53
CA LEU A 54 9.07 -2.86 -7.15
C LEU A 54 9.34 -4.23 -7.81
N GLY A 55 10.41 -4.34 -8.61
CA GLY A 55 10.70 -5.55 -9.38
C GLY A 55 9.54 -5.93 -10.31
N MET A 56 8.92 -4.94 -10.94
CA MET A 56 7.87 -5.13 -11.95
C MET A 56 8.47 -5.07 -13.35
N ASP A 57 8.08 -6.02 -14.23
CA ASP A 57 8.46 -5.98 -15.63
C ASP A 57 7.90 -4.71 -16.28
N PRO A 58 8.72 -3.91 -16.98
CA PRO A 58 8.26 -2.71 -17.71
C PRO A 58 7.10 -2.94 -18.67
N ALA A 59 6.96 -4.16 -19.23
CA ALA A 59 5.86 -4.52 -20.10
C ALA A 59 4.47 -4.39 -19.46
N TYR A 60 4.39 -4.40 -18.13
CA TYR A 60 3.12 -4.19 -17.42
C TYR A 60 2.56 -2.79 -17.61
N ALA A 61 3.37 -1.79 -17.93
CA ALA A 61 2.91 -0.44 -18.20
C ALA A 61 1.89 -0.39 -19.37
N ASP A 62 2.07 -1.24 -20.37
CA ASP A 62 1.24 -1.31 -21.56
C ASP A 62 0.09 -2.33 -21.44
N ARG A 63 0.02 -3.12 -20.36
CA ARG A 63 -1.06 -4.05 -20.09
C ARG A 63 -2.25 -3.35 -19.45
N TYR A 64 -3.46 -3.87 -19.67
CA TYR A 64 -4.65 -3.37 -18.99
C TYR A 64 -4.53 -3.54 -17.48
N LEU A 65 -4.97 -2.53 -16.74
CA LEU A 65 -4.84 -2.44 -15.29
C LEU A 65 -5.36 -3.72 -14.62
N ASN A 66 -4.47 -4.44 -13.96
CA ASN A 66 -4.69 -5.67 -13.20
C ASN A 66 -5.23 -6.86 -14.01
N VAL A 67 -5.51 -6.73 -15.31
CA VAL A 67 -6.07 -7.81 -16.12
C VAL A 67 -5.04 -8.92 -16.35
N GLY A 68 -5.34 -10.10 -15.81
CA GLY A 68 -4.45 -11.26 -15.90
C GLY A 68 -3.15 -11.09 -15.11
N PHE A 69 -3.12 -10.19 -14.11
CA PHE A 69 -2.03 -10.11 -13.16
C PHE A 69 -2.23 -11.18 -12.08
N SER A 70 -1.14 -11.77 -11.61
CA SER A 70 -1.15 -12.59 -10.39
C SER A 70 -1.50 -11.74 -9.15
N GLY A 71 -1.83 -12.38 -8.04
CA GLY A 71 -2.12 -11.67 -6.79
C GLY A 71 -0.99 -10.73 -6.37
N GLY A 72 0.26 -11.21 -6.42
CA GLY A 72 1.44 -10.40 -6.11
C GLY A 72 1.64 -9.21 -7.07
N GLU A 73 1.42 -9.41 -8.37
CA GLU A 73 1.52 -8.33 -9.36
C GLU A 73 0.42 -7.29 -9.18
N LYS A 74 -0.82 -7.69 -8.82
CA LYS A 74 -1.90 -6.78 -8.48
C LYS A 74 -1.54 -5.91 -7.27
N LYS A 75 -0.98 -6.50 -6.21
CA LYS A 75 -0.54 -5.76 -5.02
C LYS A 75 0.63 -4.81 -5.32
N LYS A 76 1.62 -5.26 -6.09
CA LYS A 76 2.70 -4.37 -6.58
C LYS A 76 2.14 -3.22 -7.43
N SER A 77 1.13 -3.47 -8.27
CA SER A 77 0.43 -2.44 -9.06
C SER A 77 -0.25 -1.40 -8.16
N GLU A 78 -0.84 -1.78 -7.02
CA GLU A 78 -1.41 -0.83 -6.06
C GLU A 78 -0.34 0.01 -5.37
N ILE A 79 0.79 -0.61 -4.96
CA ILE A 79 1.91 0.15 -4.40
C ILE A 79 2.53 1.10 -5.45
N LEU A 80 2.62 0.68 -6.71
CA LEU A 80 3.02 1.56 -7.80
C LEU A 80 2.08 2.78 -7.92
N GLN A 81 0.76 2.56 -7.81
CA GLN A 81 -0.22 3.65 -7.80
C GLN A 81 0.02 4.58 -6.60
N LEU A 82 0.26 4.04 -5.41
CA LEU A 82 0.57 4.82 -4.21
C LEU A 82 1.80 5.71 -4.42
N LEU A 83 2.89 5.16 -4.95
CA LEU A 83 4.15 5.87 -5.21
C LEU A 83 4.00 6.96 -6.29
N MET A 84 3.23 6.69 -7.34
CA MET A 84 3.02 7.63 -8.45
C MET A 84 2.03 8.74 -8.11
N LEU A 85 0.97 8.45 -7.36
CA LEU A 85 -0.08 9.41 -7.04
C LEU A 85 0.22 10.26 -5.80
N LYS A 86 1.10 9.81 -4.91
CA LYS A 86 1.59 10.51 -3.71
C LYS A 86 0.46 11.15 -2.89
N PRO A 87 -0.52 10.36 -2.43
CA PRO A 87 -1.65 10.89 -1.67
C PRO A 87 -1.19 11.48 -0.33
N LYS A 88 -2.04 12.30 0.30
CA LYS A 88 -1.82 12.82 1.65
C LYS A 88 -2.19 11.82 2.74
N LEU A 89 -3.16 10.95 2.45
CA LEU A 89 -3.62 9.87 3.32
C LEU A 89 -3.74 8.60 2.49
N ALA A 90 -3.03 7.55 2.89
CA ALA A 90 -3.19 6.21 2.34
C ALA A 90 -3.86 5.30 3.37
N LEU A 91 -4.84 4.53 2.90
CA LEU A 91 -5.50 3.46 3.63
C LEU A 91 -5.13 2.16 2.91
N LEU A 92 -4.36 1.30 3.57
CA LEU A 92 -3.89 0.02 3.01
C LEU A 92 -4.62 -1.12 3.72
N ASP A 93 -5.51 -1.81 2.98
CA ASP A 93 -6.34 -2.87 3.51
C ASP A 93 -5.80 -4.24 3.05
N GLU A 94 -5.18 -4.97 3.99
CA GLU A 94 -4.55 -6.28 3.77
C GLU A 94 -3.69 -6.36 2.49
N THR A 95 -2.87 -5.34 2.26
CA THR A 95 -2.04 -5.22 1.05
C THR A 95 -0.98 -6.32 0.95
N ASP A 96 -0.70 -7.00 2.05
CA ASP A 96 0.23 -8.13 2.17
C ASP A 96 -0.44 -9.50 2.11
N SER A 97 -1.77 -9.57 2.07
CA SER A 97 -2.52 -10.84 2.05
C SER A 97 -2.25 -11.66 0.79
N GLY A 98 -1.99 -12.95 0.95
CA GLY A 98 -1.75 -13.88 -0.16
C GLY A 98 -0.41 -13.70 -0.88
N LEU A 99 0.52 -12.95 -0.32
CA LEU A 99 1.86 -12.75 -0.87
C LEU A 99 2.86 -13.75 -0.29
N ASP A 100 3.84 -14.13 -1.11
CA ASP A 100 5.04 -14.80 -0.61
C ASP A 100 5.96 -13.83 0.15
N VAL A 101 6.98 -14.38 0.82
CA VAL A 101 7.88 -13.60 1.70
C VAL A 101 8.61 -12.48 0.96
N ASP A 102 9.01 -12.71 -0.28
CA ASP A 102 9.77 -11.72 -1.05
C ASP A 102 8.85 -10.62 -1.60
N ALA A 103 7.63 -10.96 -1.98
CA ALA A 103 6.61 -10.00 -2.38
C ALA A 103 6.20 -9.10 -1.18
N VAL A 104 6.02 -9.66 0.02
CA VAL A 104 5.76 -8.87 1.25
C VAL A 104 6.87 -7.86 1.50
N LYS A 105 8.15 -8.27 1.40
CA LYS A 105 9.29 -7.36 1.55
C LYS A 105 9.28 -6.22 0.53
N THR A 106 8.97 -6.55 -0.73
CA THR A 106 8.90 -5.55 -1.82
C THR A 106 7.79 -4.54 -1.56
N VAL A 107 6.61 -5.01 -1.14
CA VAL A 107 5.48 -4.16 -0.76
C VAL A 107 5.84 -3.29 0.44
N ALA A 108 6.42 -3.85 1.51
CA ALA A 108 6.86 -3.11 2.69
C ALA A 108 7.89 -2.01 2.34
N GLN A 109 8.84 -2.29 1.46
CA GLN A 109 9.79 -1.29 0.97
C GLN A 109 9.10 -0.17 0.19
N GLY A 110 8.12 -0.49 -0.65
CA GLY A 110 7.32 0.50 -1.36
C GLY A 110 6.50 1.39 -0.42
N VAL A 111 5.87 0.81 0.60
CA VAL A 111 5.14 1.54 1.64
C VAL A 111 6.09 2.47 2.41
N LYS A 112 7.26 1.97 2.80
CA LYS A 112 8.30 2.76 3.47
C LYS A 112 8.80 3.92 2.60
N ALA A 113 8.98 3.71 1.29
CA ALA A 113 9.41 4.75 0.36
C ALA A 113 8.34 5.85 0.19
N TYR A 114 7.05 5.50 0.33
CA TYR A 114 5.96 6.46 0.29
C TYR A 114 5.86 7.29 1.58
N HIS A 115 5.98 6.64 2.75
CA HIS A 115 5.71 7.28 4.04
C HIS A 115 6.80 8.29 4.44
N ASN A 116 6.35 9.49 4.86
CA ASN A 116 7.21 10.58 5.33
C ASN A 116 6.40 11.52 6.25
N GLU A 117 7.05 12.53 6.80
CA GLU A 117 6.45 13.49 7.76
C GLU A 117 5.27 14.32 7.20
N THR A 118 5.03 14.29 5.89
CA THR A 118 4.00 15.12 5.23
C THR A 118 2.75 14.37 4.83
N ASN A 119 2.72 13.04 5.03
CA ASN A 119 1.59 12.19 4.71
C ASN A 119 1.17 11.32 5.90
N ALA A 120 -0.06 10.85 5.86
CA ALA A 120 -0.61 9.91 6.84
C ALA A 120 -0.81 8.53 6.19
N LEU A 121 -0.59 7.48 6.98
CA LEU A 121 -0.69 6.10 6.56
C LEU A 121 -1.48 5.31 7.60
N ILE A 122 -2.50 4.59 7.17
CA ILE A 122 -3.23 3.61 7.98
C ILE A 122 -3.09 2.27 7.29
N ILE A 123 -2.59 1.27 8.01
CA ILE A 123 -2.42 -0.09 7.52
C ILE A 123 -3.32 -1.01 8.35
N ILE A 124 -4.17 -1.78 7.67
CA ILE A 124 -4.90 -2.90 8.24
C ILE A 124 -4.20 -4.16 7.80
N THR A 125 -3.68 -4.94 8.74
CA THR A 125 -2.95 -6.17 8.45
C THR A 125 -3.07 -7.16 9.62
N HIS A 126 -2.98 -8.43 9.31
CA HIS A 126 -2.78 -9.52 10.28
C HIS A 126 -1.34 -10.06 10.24
N ASN A 127 -0.45 -9.43 9.46
CA ASN A 127 0.96 -9.82 9.31
C ASN A 127 1.88 -8.64 9.61
N ALA A 128 2.44 -8.64 10.81
CA ALA A 128 3.32 -7.55 11.26
C ALA A 128 4.59 -7.34 10.40
N LYS A 129 4.95 -8.29 9.51
CA LYS A 129 6.13 -8.16 8.62
C LYS A 129 6.01 -6.97 7.65
N ILE A 130 4.80 -6.55 7.28
CA ILE A 130 4.62 -5.37 6.43
C ILE A 130 5.05 -4.08 7.15
N LEU A 131 5.07 -4.08 8.49
CA LEU A 131 5.46 -2.96 9.32
C LEU A 131 6.97 -2.89 9.57
N GLU A 132 7.74 -3.90 9.14
CA GLU A 132 9.17 -4.00 9.40
C GLU A 132 9.95 -2.79 8.86
N GLY A 133 10.58 -2.05 9.76
CA GLY A 133 11.31 -0.83 9.44
C GLY A 133 10.47 0.41 9.13
N LEU A 134 9.16 0.37 9.38
CA LEU A 134 8.30 1.55 9.47
C LEU A 134 8.30 2.05 10.92
N LYS A 135 8.34 3.37 11.11
CA LYS A 135 8.03 3.97 12.40
C LYS A 135 6.52 4.01 12.56
N VAL A 136 6.01 3.30 13.55
CA VAL A 136 4.57 3.26 13.83
C VAL A 136 4.26 4.18 14.98
N ASP A 137 3.38 5.16 14.80
CA ASP A 137 3.00 6.10 15.85
C ASP A 137 1.93 5.51 16.79
N TYR A 138 0.97 4.77 16.21
CA TYR A 138 -0.14 4.15 16.95
C TYR A 138 -0.47 2.77 16.40
N VAL A 139 -0.71 1.84 17.31
CA VAL A 139 -1.21 0.49 17.02
C VAL A 139 -2.53 0.29 17.74
N HIS A 140 -3.52 -0.21 17.01
CA HIS A 140 -4.81 -0.59 17.58
C HIS A 140 -5.05 -2.07 17.30
N VAL A 141 -5.21 -2.88 18.33
CA VAL A 141 -5.60 -4.29 18.18
C VAL A 141 -7.11 -4.36 18.18
N LEU A 142 -7.67 -4.92 17.10
CA LEU A 142 -9.10 -5.14 16.96
C LEU A 142 -9.44 -6.60 17.21
N ASP A 143 -10.45 -6.82 18.04
CA ASP A 143 -11.07 -8.12 18.27
C ASP A 143 -12.59 -7.96 18.35
N ASP A 144 -13.32 -8.84 17.66
CA ASP A 144 -14.80 -8.80 17.58
C ASP A 144 -15.37 -7.39 17.34
N ALA A 145 -14.76 -6.67 16.36
CA ALA A 145 -15.08 -5.29 15.98
C ALA A 145 -14.90 -4.22 17.09
N HIS A 146 -14.15 -4.53 18.16
CA HIS A 146 -13.80 -3.60 19.22
C HIS A 146 -12.28 -3.38 19.24
N ILE A 147 -11.85 -2.17 19.58
CA ILE A 147 -10.45 -1.91 19.91
C ILE A 147 -10.23 -2.41 21.33
N VAL A 148 -9.47 -3.51 21.47
CA VAL A 148 -9.18 -4.13 22.76
C VAL A 148 -7.87 -3.63 23.38
N ARG A 149 -6.93 -3.14 22.54
CA ARG A 149 -5.66 -2.58 23.03
C ARG A 149 -5.16 -1.48 22.10
N THR A 150 -4.51 -0.48 22.66
CA THR A 150 -3.85 0.59 21.92
C THR A 150 -2.46 0.80 22.51
N GLY A 151 -1.46 0.90 21.63
CA GLY A 151 -0.05 1.14 21.99
C GLY A 151 0.72 1.85 20.89
N GLY A 152 2.03 1.90 21.04
CA GLY A 152 2.96 2.43 20.06
C GLY A 152 3.72 1.30 19.33
N ASP A 153 4.92 1.62 18.89
CA ASP A 153 5.80 0.71 18.14
C ASP A 153 6.18 -0.55 18.96
N GLU A 154 6.21 -0.44 20.29
CA GLU A 154 6.45 -1.56 21.20
C GLU A 154 5.42 -2.67 21.05
N LEU A 155 4.15 -2.31 20.79
CA LEU A 155 3.07 -3.28 20.61
C LEU A 155 3.22 -4.09 19.32
N VAL A 156 3.86 -3.53 18.29
CA VAL A 156 4.21 -4.27 17.07
C VAL A 156 5.18 -5.41 17.39
N ASN A 157 6.22 -5.11 18.16
CA ASN A 157 7.24 -6.10 18.53
C ASN A 157 6.64 -7.21 19.41
N GLU A 158 5.79 -6.84 20.37
CA GLU A 158 5.06 -7.80 21.20
C GLU A 158 4.19 -8.74 20.35
N ILE A 159 3.44 -8.20 19.39
CA ILE A 159 2.62 -9.01 18.46
C ILE A 159 3.49 -9.95 17.61
N ILE A 160 4.68 -9.51 17.18
CA ILE A 160 5.61 -10.34 16.41
C ILE A 160 6.16 -11.50 17.24
N GLU A 161 6.51 -11.24 18.51
CA GLU A 161 7.14 -12.22 19.39
C GLU A 161 6.12 -13.19 20.00
N GLU A 162 4.99 -12.71 20.47
CA GLU A 162 4.02 -13.46 21.27
C GLU A 162 2.76 -13.84 20.50
N GLY A 163 2.48 -13.17 19.36
CA GLY A 163 1.29 -13.37 18.55
C GLY A 163 0.07 -12.58 19.05
N PHE A 164 -0.93 -12.47 18.17
CA PHE A 164 -2.16 -11.70 18.46
C PHE A 164 -2.96 -12.21 19.67
N HIS A 165 -2.92 -13.51 19.96
CA HIS A 165 -3.69 -14.11 21.06
C HIS A 165 -3.15 -13.70 22.44
N ALA A 166 -1.84 -13.69 22.60
CA ALA A 166 -1.21 -13.31 23.88
C ALA A 166 -1.51 -11.85 24.24
N VAL A 167 -1.49 -10.98 23.23
CA VAL A 167 -1.75 -9.54 23.38
C VAL A 167 -3.18 -9.21 23.79
N LYS A 168 -4.16 -10.11 23.56
CA LYS A 168 -5.56 -9.96 23.96
C LYS A 168 -5.83 -10.33 25.43
N GLU A 169 -5.02 -11.22 26.01
CA GLU A 169 -5.27 -11.78 27.35
C GLU A 169 -4.86 -10.86 28.49
N ASP A 170 -3.98 -9.89 28.26
CA ASP A 170 -3.44 -9.02 29.33
C ASP A 170 -4.44 -8.00 29.89
N GLU A 171 -5.54 -7.71 29.21
CA GLU A 171 -6.59 -6.78 29.74
C GLU A 171 -7.73 -7.48 30.48
N ALA A 172 -7.76 -8.82 30.53
CA ALA A 172 -8.79 -9.57 31.24
C ALA A 172 -8.43 -9.86 32.72
N LYS A 173 -7.38 -9.23 33.26
CA LYS A 173 -6.98 -9.26 34.68
C LYS A 173 -7.07 -7.87 35.28
#